data_83670330feae4f67695d5448df649f77
#
_entry.id   83670330feae4f67695d5448df649f77
#
_cell.length_a   1.000
_cell.length_b   1.000
_cell.length_c   1.000
_cell.angle_alpha   90.00
_cell.angle_beta   90.00
_cell.angle_gamma   90.00
#
_symmetry.space_group_name_H-M   'P 1'
#
loop_
_entity.id
_entity.type
_entity.pdbx_description
1 polymer ?
#
loop_
_entity_poly.entity_id
_entity_poly.type
_entity_poly.pdbx_seq_one_letter_code
_entity_poly.pdbx_strand_id
1 'polypeptide(L)'
;MPPLSLKRAGALNGTRVRATADGVVAADPTGSIEAFRALATASAFSTNVSADKIDAFDAQGTILDARAIRTHHAGGDEAAGSMAFEAQQGSWLVRRQAFEALWRDGSRFVYGAVNAGGMGAELPRFGHFCLVVSEPAAQAREIGVFPANSAERYCSPAGDVDRDLARREATSWRDRGHLVTIERATNVPATLRHAWPWLICNPTRYVEAVVTPGPPLAAVDAVRVGEAYLERLADLTLAGSEAALDSATEQRELNAIETVRR
;
A
#
# COMPACT_ATOMS: atom_id res chain seq x y z
N MET A 1 -21.24 4.58 -17.19
CA MET A 1 -20.63 3.26 -17.42
C MET A 1 -20.52 2.54 -16.08
N PRO A 2 -20.79 1.23 -15.99
CA PRO A 2 -20.65 0.50 -14.73
C PRO A 2 -19.19 0.48 -14.24
N PRO A 3 -18.98 0.34 -12.92
CA PRO A 3 -17.65 0.19 -12.35
C PRO A 3 -16.91 -1.02 -12.96
N LEU A 4 -15.63 -0.83 -13.26
CA LEU A 4 -14.77 -1.86 -13.85
C LEU A 4 -14.01 -2.61 -12.76
N SER A 5 -13.75 -3.91 -12.95
CA SER A 5 -12.86 -4.62 -12.05
C SER A 5 -11.40 -4.26 -12.31
N LEU A 6 -10.59 -4.20 -11.25
CA LEU A 6 -9.16 -3.91 -11.35
C LEU A 6 -8.43 -4.94 -12.23
N LYS A 7 -8.72 -6.22 -12.05
CA LYS A 7 -8.14 -7.31 -12.87
C LYS A 7 -8.45 -7.13 -14.35
N ARG A 8 -9.70 -6.77 -14.67
CA ARG A 8 -10.09 -6.55 -16.07
C ARG A 8 -9.39 -5.34 -16.67
N ALA A 9 -9.32 -4.23 -15.95
CA ALA A 9 -8.61 -3.04 -16.40
C ALA A 9 -7.13 -3.33 -16.63
N GLY A 10 -6.47 -3.97 -15.67
CA GLY A 10 -5.06 -4.36 -15.78
C GLY A 10 -4.81 -5.32 -16.94
N ALA A 11 -5.69 -6.30 -17.17
CA ALA A 11 -5.57 -7.23 -18.29
C ALA A 11 -5.66 -6.52 -19.66
N LEU A 12 -6.56 -5.54 -19.80
CA LEU A 12 -6.71 -4.75 -21.02
C LEU A 12 -5.45 -3.94 -21.36
N ASN A 13 -4.71 -3.48 -20.34
CA ASN A 13 -3.52 -2.67 -20.50
C ASN A 13 -2.21 -3.48 -20.59
N GLY A 14 -2.21 -4.75 -20.23
CA GLY A 14 -1.01 -5.57 -20.03
C GLY A 14 -0.10 -5.62 -21.26
N THR A 15 -0.65 -5.79 -22.46
CA THR A 15 0.17 -5.80 -23.70
C THR A 15 0.90 -4.50 -23.93
N ARG A 16 0.22 -3.36 -23.74
CA ARG A 16 0.85 -2.04 -23.89
C ARG A 16 1.93 -1.79 -22.84
N VAL A 17 1.64 -2.13 -21.58
CA VAL A 17 2.58 -1.94 -20.47
C VAL A 17 3.85 -2.77 -20.68
N ARG A 18 3.71 -4.05 -21.07
CA ARG A 18 4.86 -4.91 -21.40
C ARG A 18 5.67 -4.37 -22.57
N ALA A 19 5.02 -4.04 -23.69
CA ALA A 19 5.70 -3.53 -24.86
C ALA A 19 6.46 -2.21 -24.57
N THR A 20 5.89 -1.32 -23.76
CA THR A 20 6.57 -0.09 -23.34
C THR A 20 7.80 -0.39 -22.47
N ALA A 21 7.67 -1.28 -21.49
CA ALA A 21 8.79 -1.67 -20.63
C ALA A 21 9.89 -2.39 -21.41
N ASP A 22 9.52 -3.27 -22.34
CA ASP A 22 10.48 -3.97 -23.21
C ASP A 22 11.27 -2.98 -24.08
N GLY A 23 10.60 -1.94 -24.61
CA GLY A 23 11.28 -0.86 -25.32
C GLY A 23 12.28 -0.09 -24.46
N VAL A 24 11.92 0.15 -23.20
CA VAL A 24 12.81 0.82 -22.22
C VAL A 24 14.02 -0.07 -21.91
N VAL A 25 13.82 -1.37 -21.71
CA VAL A 25 14.90 -2.33 -21.46
C VAL A 25 15.81 -2.45 -22.69
N ALA A 26 15.25 -2.56 -23.87
CA ALA A 26 16.03 -2.67 -25.12
C ALA A 26 16.91 -1.46 -25.39
N ALA A 27 16.57 -0.29 -24.85
CA ALA A 27 17.36 0.92 -24.95
C ALA A 27 18.54 0.98 -23.95
N ASP A 28 18.62 0.05 -23.00
CA ASP A 28 19.70 -0.02 -22.01
C ASP A 28 20.79 -1.04 -22.41
N PRO A 29 21.95 -0.60 -22.90
CA PRO A 29 23.04 -1.50 -23.28
C PRO A 29 23.74 -2.16 -22.08
N THR A 30 23.48 -1.68 -20.86
CA THR A 30 24.15 -2.18 -19.63
C THR A 30 23.47 -3.38 -19.01
N GLY A 31 22.21 -3.66 -19.36
CA GLY A 31 21.38 -4.68 -18.72
C GLY A 31 20.93 -4.34 -17.31
N SER A 32 21.21 -3.12 -16.83
CA SER A 32 20.84 -2.68 -15.48
C SER A 32 19.32 -2.57 -15.33
N ILE A 33 18.63 -2.06 -16.36
CA ILE A 33 17.17 -1.92 -16.33
C ILE A 33 16.48 -3.29 -16.31
N GLU A 34 17.00 -4.29 -17.03
CA GLU A 34 16.47 -5.66 -16.96
C GLU A 34 16.62 -6.27 -15.56
N ALA A 35 17.80 -6.12 -14.95
CA ALA A 35 18.03 -6.59 -13.59
C ALA A 35 17.14 -5.87 -12.57
N PHE A 36 16.89 -4.56 -12.77
CA PHE A 36 15.95 -3.78 -11.96
C PHE A 36 14.50 -4.26 -12.16
N ARG A 37 14.08 -4.56 -13.40
CA ARG A 37 12.77 -5.13 -13.71
C ARG A 37 12.54 -6.46 -13.01
N ALA A 38 13.55 -7.31 -12.96
CA ALA A 38 13.47 -8.59 -12.25
C ALA A 38 13.22 -8.38 -10.75
N LEU A 39 13.95 -7.44 -10.11
CA LEU A 39 13.71 -7.06 -8.71
C LEU A 39 12.30 -6.51 -8.49
N ALA A 40 11.85 -5.61 -9.36
CA ALA A 40 10.50 -5.03 -9.28
C ALA A 40 9.40 -6.08 -9.47
N THR A 41 9.63 -7.07 -10.33
CA THR A 41 8.72 -8.21 -10.54
C THR A 41 8.63 -9.11 -9.30
N ALA A 42 9.72 -9.27 -8.56
CA ALA A 42 9.77 -10.03 -7.31
C ALA A 42 9.25 -9.23 -6.09
N SER A 43 8.89 -7.97 -6.27
CA SER A 43 8.40 -7.12 -5.18
C SER A 43 7.06 -7.59 -4.63
N ALA A 44 6.86 -7.45 -3.32
CA ALA A 44 5.63 -7.80 -2.62
C ALA A 44 4.61 -6.65 -2.62
N PHE A 45 3.36 -6.98 -2.29
CA PHE A 45 2.39 -5.99 -1.82
C PHE A 45 2.69 -5.68 -0.36
N SER A 46 2.79 -4.41 -0.02
CA SER A 46 2.88 -3.99 1.37
C SER A 46 1.93 -2.84 1.69
N THR A 47 1.45 -2.81 2.92
CA THR A 47 0.64 -1.70 3.44
C THR A 47 1.17 -1.24 4.78
N ASN A 48 1.25 0.07 4.98
CA ASN A 48 1.66 0.65 6.25
C ASN A 48 0.43 0.98 7.10
N VAL A 49 0.49 0.62 8.36
CA VAL A 49 -0.61 0.79 9.30
C VAL A 49 -0.09 1.28 10.66
N SER A 50 -0.93 2.01 11.36
CA SER A 50 -0.71 2.39 12.76
C SER A 50 -1.19 1.29 13.71
N ALA A 51 -0.69 1.28 14.93
CA ALA A 51 -0.99 0.27 15.94
C ALA A 51 -2.50 0.12 16.23
N ASP A 52 -3.22 1.24 16.22
CA ASP A 52 -4.67 1.28 16.46
C ASP A 52 -5.49 0.46 15.45
N LYS A 53 -4.91 0.11 14.30
CA LYS A 53 -5.56 -0.69 13.26
C LYS A 53 -5.31 -2.18 13.42
N ILE A 54 -4.22 -2.56 14.07
CA ILE A 54 -3.82 -3.96 14.24
C ILE A 54 -4.86 -4.74 15.04
N ASP A 55 -5.41 -4.15 16.11
CA ASP A 55 -6.46 -4.77 16.91
C ASP A 55 -7.70 -5.11 16.08
N ALA A 56 -8.09 -4.22 15.15
CA ALA A 56 -9.20 -4.46 14.24
C ALA A 56 -8.89 -5.60 13.26
N PHE A 57 -7.65 -5.70 12.78
CA PHE A 57 -7.22 -6.77 11.88
C PHE A 57 -7.18 -8.11 12.58
N ASP A 58 -6.66 -8.16 13.82
CA ASP A 58 -6.61 -9.38 14.64
C ASP A 58 -8.03 -9.89 14.92
N ALA A 59 -8.91 -9.02 15.37
CA ALA A 59 -10.30 -9.36 15.66
C ALA A 59 -11.07 -9.92 14.44
N GLN A 60 -10.71 -9.50 13.23
CA GLN A 60 -11.38 -9.90 11.98
C GLN A 60 -10.58 -10.93 11.17
N GLY A 61 -9.35 -11.25 11.56
CA GLY A 61 -8.45 -12.16 10.86
C GLY A 61 -8.07 -11.69 9.44
N THR A 62 -8.22 -10.40 9.13
CA THR A 62 -7.97 -9.85 7.80
C THR A 62 -7.52 -8.39 7.88
N ILE A 63 -6.74 -7.95 6.89
CA ILE A 63 -6.39 -6.54 6.71
C ILE A 63 -7.62 -5.81 6.20
N LEU A 64 -8.12 -4.85 6.97
CA LEU A 64 -9.35 -4.13 6.69
C LEU A 64 -9.12 -2.86 5.87
N ASP A 65 -10.11 -2.48 5.09
CA ASP A 65 -10.20 -1.14 4.52
C ASP A 65 -10.46 -0.08 5.60
N ALA A 66 -10.25 1.18 5.28
CA ALA A 66 -10.32 2.27 6.26
C ALA A 66 -11.73 2.47 6.84
N ARG A 67 -12.81 2.14 6.11
CA ARG A 67 -14.19 2.23 6.62
C ARG A 67 -14.46 1.12 7.62
N ALA A 68 -14.09 -0.10 7.27
CA ALA A 68 -14.26 -1.26 8.15
C ALA A 68 -13.48 -1.10 9.48
N ILE A 69 -12.27 -0.50 9.44
CA ILE A 69 -11.54 -0.16 10.65
C ILE A 69 -12.33 0.80 11.54
N ARG A 70 -12.92 1.86 10.97
CA ARG A 70 -13.69 2.84 11.74
C ARG A 70 -14.99 2.26 12.28
N THR A 71 -15.65 1.39 11.52
CA THR A 71 -16.83 0.64 12.01
C THR A 71 -16.45 -0.26 13.18
N HIS A 72 -15.32 -0.95 13.10
CA HIS A 72 -14.83 -1.76 14.23
C HIS A 72 -14.60 -0.90 15.49
N HIS A 73 -13.90 0.22 15.35
CA HIS A 73 -13.64 1.13 16.49
C HIS A 73 -14.92 1.78 17.06
N ALA A 74 -15.97 1.89 16.24
CA ALA A 74 -17.30 2.34 16.67
C ALA A 74 -18.16 1.20 17.26
N GLY A 75 -17.55 0.07 17.64
CA GLY A 75 -18.26 -1.07 18.23
C GLY A 75 -19.21 -1.78 17.25
N GLY A 76 -18.98 -1.67 15.95
CA GLY A 76 -19.83 -2.25 14.90
C GLY A 76 -20.92 -1.31 14.38
N ASP A 77 -21.00 -0.10 14.88
CA ASP A 77 -21.94 0.93 14.36
C ASP A 77 -21.43 1.49 13.02
N GLU A 78 -22.07 1.08 11.92
CA GLU A 78 -21.70 1.50 10.57
C GLU A 78 -21.89 3.01 10.33
N ALA A 79 -22.88 3.63 10.93
CA ALA A 79 -23.14 5.06 10.76
C ALA A 79 -22.05 5.88 11.48
N ALA A 80 -21.77 5.55 12.74
CA ALA A 80 -20.67 6.18 13.50
C ALA A 80 -19.30 5.92 12.85
N GLY A 81 -19.05 4.72 12.35
CA GLY A 81 -17.84 4.37 11.62
C GLY A 81 -17.67 5.16 10.33
N SER A 82 -18.74 5.35 9.56
CA SER A 82 -18.74 6.18 8.34
C SER A 82 -18.42 7.64 8.65
N MET A 83 -19.08 8.22 9.65
CA MET A 83 -18.82 9.60 10.07
C MET A 83 -17.37 9.78 10.54
N ALA A 84 -16.81 8.85 11.30
CA ALA A 84 -15.42 8.88 11.75
C ALA A 84 -14.43 8.75 10.58
N PHE A 85 -14.74 7.90 9.59
CA PHE A 85 -13.96 7.79 8.36
C PHE A 85 -13.95 9.09 7.57
N GLU A 86 -15.12 9.70 7.35
CA GLU A 86 -15.25 10.96 6.62
C GLU A 86 -14.49 12.09 7.30
N ALA A 87 -14.62 12.22 8.62
CA ALA A 87 -13.90 13.21 9.41
C ALA A 87 -12.38 13.04 9.31
N GLN A 88 -11.89 11.80 9.31
CA GLN A 88 -10.45 11.51 9.18
C GLN A 88 -9.91 11.86 7.79
N GLN A 89 -10.67 11.61 6.72
CA GLN A 89 -10.22 11.88 5.36
C GLN A 89 -10.14 13.39 5.06
N GLY A 90 -10.98 14.21 5.69
CA GLY A 90 -11.01 15.66 5.48
C GLY A 90 -11.10 16.01 3.99
N SER A 91 -10.23 16.88 3.51
CA SER A 91 -10.21 17.33 2.10
C SER A 91 -9.85 16.23 1.09
N TRP A 92 -9.32 15.08 1.53
CA TRP A 92 -9.02 13.94 0.66
C TRP A 92 -10.23 13.07 0.36
N LEU A 93 -11.29 13.17 1.18
CA LEU A 93 -12.49 12.33 1.05
C LEU A 93 -13.08 12.37 -0.37
N VAL A 94 -13.26 13.56 -0.90
CA VAL A 94 -13.89 13.77 -2.22
C VAL A 94 -13.08 13.11 -3.33
N ARG A 95 -11.76 13.28 -3.33
CA ARG A 95 -10.85 12.66 -4.31
C ARG A 95 -10.88 11.14 -4.20
N ARG A 96 -10.81 10.63 -2.96
CA ARG A 96 -10.81 9.21 -2.69
C ARG A 96 -12.10 8.54 -3.14
N GLN A 97 -13.24 9.11 -2.79
CA GLN A 97 -14.54 8.62 -3.22
C GLN A 97 -14.71 8.66 -4.74
N ALA A 98 -14.26 9.74 -5.40
CA ALA A 98 -14.31 9.86 -6.86
C ALA A 98 -13.47 8.77 -7.56
N PHE A 99 -12.26 8.49 -7.07
CA PHE A 99 -11.43 7.40 -7.59
C PHE A 99 -12.05 6.03 -7.31
N GLU A 100 -12.48 5.76 -6.09
CA GLU A 100 -13.09 4.50 -5.67
C GLU A 100 -14.35 4.16 -6.47
N ALA A 101 -15.16 5.15 -6.78
CA ALA A 101 -16.41 4.99 -7.57
C ALA A 101 -16.17 4.51 -9.03
N LEU A 102 -14.95 4.58 -9.54
CA LEU A 102 -14.58 4.03 -10.85
C LEU A 102 -14.57 2.51 -10.88
N TRP A 103 -14.36 1.88 -9.71
CA TRP A 103 -13.99 0.49 -9.58
C TRP A 103 -15.07 -0.31 -8.86
N ARG A 104 -15.20 -1.59 -9.24
CA ARG A 104 -16.01 -2.53 -8.50
C ARG A 104 -15.43 -2.69 -7.10
N ASP A 105 -16.27 -2.62 -6.09
CA ASP A 105 -15.89 -2.71 -4.68
C ASP A 105 -14.84 -1.69 -4.22
N GLY A 106 -14.72 -0.55 -4.93
CA GLY A 106 -13.71 0.47 -4.65
C GLY A 106 -13.79 1.05 -3.24
N SER A 107 -14.98 1.11 -2.65
CA SER A 107 -15.14 1.55 -1.26
C SER A 107 -14.48 0.62 -0.23
N ARG A 108 -14.09 -0.59 -0.65
CA ARG A 108 -13.43 -1.62 0.18
C ARG A 108 -11.94 -1.76 -0.14
N PHE A 109 -11.33 -0.78 -0.78
CA PHE A 109 -9.92 -0.82 -1.12
C PHE A 109 -9.02 -0.74 0.11
N VAL A 110 -8.09 -1.69 0.21
CA VAL A 110 -6.89 -1.59 1.02
C VAL A 110 -5.78 -1.04 0.13
N TYR A 111 -5.23 0.09 0.53
CA TYR A 111 -4.17 0.78 -0.18
C TYR A 111 -2.80 0.33 0.33
N GLY A 112 -1.88 0.19 -0.59
CA GLY A 112 -0.51 -0.20 -0.31
C GLY A 112 0.42 0.16 -1.47
N ALA A 113 1.55 -0.50 -1.54
CA ALA A 113 2.57 -0.25 -2.55
C ALA A 113 3.23 -1.54 -3.06
N VAL A 114 3.79 -1.45 -4.26
CA VAL A 114 4.79 -2.41 -4.76
C VAL A 114 6.10 -2.14 -4.02
N ASN A 115 6.59 -3.09 -3.23
CA ASN A 115 7.71 -2.88 -2.31
C ASN A 115 8.71 -4.04 -2.37
N ALA A 116 9.95 -3.73 -2.75
CA ALA A 116 11.08 -4.66 -2.77
C ALA A 116 11.87 -4.70 -1.44
N GLY A 117 11.33 -4.13 -0.38
CA GLY A 117 12.00 -4.04 0.91
C GLY A 117 12.70 -2.70 1.18
N GLY A 118 12.58 -1.74 0.25
CA GLY A 118 13.16 -0.41 0.43
C GLY A 118 12.41 0.46 1.42
N MET A 119 11.07 0.32 1.48
CA MET A 119 10.27 1.06 2.44
C MET A 119 9.91 0.15 3.63
N GLY A 120 10.31 0.56 4.80
CA GLY A 120 9.83 0.04 6.08
C GLY A 120 8.68 0.87 6.63
N ALA A 121 8.54 0.88 7.94
CA ALA A 121 7.52 1.62 8.67
C ALA A 121 7.97 3.04 9.07
N GLU A 122 8.79 3.68 8.26
CA GLU A 122 9.44 4.97 8.59
C GLU A 122 8.53 6.19 8.39
N LEU A 123 7.27 5.98 7.97
CA LEU A 123 6.37 7.06 7.62
C LEU A 123 5.25 7.23 8.63
N PRO A 124 5.35 8.21 9.53
CA PRO A 124 4.33 8.47 10.54
C PRO A 124 2.92 8.64 9.96
N ARG A 125 2.79 9.24 8.77
CA ARG A 125 1.47 9.46 8.14
C ARG A 125 0.78 8.19 7.66
N PHE A 126 1.53 7.12 7.38
CA PHE A 126 0.96 5.84 6.93
C PHE A 126 0.95 4.77 8.02
N GLY A 127 1.65 5.00 9.12
CA GLY A 127 1.76 4.09 10.25
C GLY A 127 3.15 3.45 10.39
N HIS A 128 3.42 2.95 11.57
CA HIS A 128 4.74 2.44 11.98
C HIS A 128 4.96 0.96 11.65
N PHE A 129 3.95 0.27 11.17
CA PHE A 129 4.02 -1.15 10.81
C PHE A 129 3.84 -1.30 9.30
N CYS A 130 4.82 -1.88 8.64
CA CYS A 130 4.73 -2.24 7.23
C CYS A 130 4.42 -3.73 7.13
N LEU A 131 3.18 -4.07 6.82
CA LEU A 131 2.74 -5.43 6.61
C LEU A 131 3.08 -5.86 5.18
N VAL A 132 3.88 -6.91 5.05
CA VAL A 132 4.27 -7.50 3.77
C VAL A 132 3.43 -8.74 3.52
N VAL A 133 2.65 -8.74 2.47
CA VAL A 133 1.68 -9.81 2.17
C VAL A 133 2.28 -10.80 1.18
N SER A 134 2.04 -12.09 1.40
CA SER A 134 2.48 -13.16 0.54
C SER A 134 1.97 -13.02 -0.89
N GLU A 135 2.82 -13.38 -1.85
CA GLU A 135 2.49 -13.30 -3.28
C GLU A 135 1.19 -14.08 -3.64
N PRO A 136 0.99 -15.33 -3.18
CA PRO A 136 -0.24 -16.07 -3.48
C PRO A 136 -1.49 -15.37 -2.96
N ALA A 137 -1.43 -14.78 -1.76
CA ALA A 137 -2.57 -14.09 -1.17
C ALA A 137 -2.91 -12.79 -1.91
N ALA A 138 -1.90 -12.03 -2.35
CA ALA A 138 -2.09 -10.85 -3.18
C ALA A 138 -2.73 -11.22 -4.53
N GLN A 139 -2.21 -12.24 -5.22
CA GLN A 139 -2.72 -12.69 -6.53
C GLN A 139 -4.15 -13.24 -6.47
N ALA A 140 -4.53 -13.88 -5.36
CA ALA A 140 -5.87 -14.44 -5.18
C ALA A 140 -6.95 -13.34 -5.11
N ARG A 141 -6.59 -12.08 -4.87
CA ARG A 141 -7.51 -10.96 -4.70
C ARG A 141 -7.71 -10.17 -5.99
N GLU A 142 -8.71 -9.30 -5.98
CA GLU A 142 -8.86 -8.23 -6.95
C GLU A 142 -7.78 -7.19 -6.63
N ILE A 143 -6.72 -7.15 -7.41
CA ILE A 143 -5.58 -6.24 -7.18
C ILE A 143 -5.22 -5.49 -8.45
N GLY A 144 -4.99 -4.20 -8.32
CA GLY A 144 -4.54 -3.31 -9.39
C GLY A 144 -3.36 -2.45 -8.93
N VAL A 145 -2.55 -2.06 -9.89
CA VAL A 145 -1.32 -1.27 -9.67
C VAL A 145 -1.40 0.02 -10.47
N PHE A 146 -1.00 1.13 -9.87
CA PHE A 146 -1.04 2.47 -10.45
C PHE A 146 0.31 3.18 -10.31
N PRO A 147 0.69 4.05 -11.26
CA PRO A 147 2.03 4.69 -11.30
C PRO A 147 2.41 5.49 -10.06
N ALA A 148 1.40 6.03 -9.34
CA ALA A 148 1.56 6.88 -8.16
C ALA A 148 0.28 6.85 -7.31
N ASN A 149 0.20 7.71 -6.28
CA ASN A 149 -1.01 7.91 -5.49
C ASN A 149 -2.21 8.21 -6.42
N SER A 150 -3.16 7.28 -6.47
CA SER A 150 -4.27 7.32 -7.42
C SER A 150 -5.24 8.48 -7.19
N ALA A 151 -5.53 8.80 -5.93
CA ALA A 151 -6.41 9.92 -5.59
C ALA A 151 -5.80 11.28 -6.01
N GLU A 152 -4.49 11.40 -5.96
CA GLU A 152 -3.77 12.61 -6.36
C GLU A 152 -3.62 12.71 -7.87
N ARG A 153 -3.30 11.58 -8.51
CA ARG A 153 -2.99 11.53 -9.94
C ARG A 153 -4.22 11.70 -10.82
N TYR A 154 -5.36 11.15 -10.40
CA TYR A 154 -6.54 11.08 -11.26
C TYR A 154 -7.67 12.01 -10.84
N CYS A 155 -7.60 12.62 -9.66
CA CYS A 155 -8.69 13.44 -9.16
C CYS A 155 -8.25 14.87 -8.85
N SER A 156 -9.06 15.84 -9.28
CA SER A 156 -8.90 17.23 -8.87
C SER A 156 -9.25 17.40 -7.37
N PRO A 157 -8.84 18.50 -6.73
CA PRO A 157 -9.29 18.83 -5.36
C PRO A 157 -10.81 18.88 -5.21
N ALA A 158 -11.54 19.20 -6.28
CA ALA A 158 -12.99 19.27 -6.31
C ALA A 158 -13.67 17.90 -6.51
N GLY A 159 -12.88 16.83 -6.78
CA GLY A 159 -13.40 15.49 -7.00
C GLY A 159 -13.70 15.16 -8.45
N ASP A 160 -13.35 16.02 -9.40
CA ASP A 160 -13.41 15.63 -10.80
C ASP A 160 -12.38 14.56 -11.07
N VAL A 161 -12.78 13.48 -11.74
CA VAL A 161 -11.92 12.32 -11.98
C VAL A 161 -11.66 12.11 -13.48
N ASP A 162 -10.39 11.99 -13.87
CA ASP A 162 -10.01 11.52 -15.19
C ASP A 162 -10.14 9.99 -15.27
N ARG A 163 -11.35 9.55 -15.62
CA ARG A 163 -11.72 8.13 -15.72
C ARG A 163 -10.90 7.38 -16.76
N ASP A 164 -10.65 8.04 -17.88
CA ASP A 164 -9.98 7.41 -19.02
C ASP A 164 -8.50 7.22 -18.72
N LEU A 165 -7.87 8.20 -18.09
CA LEU A 165 -6.49 8.08 -17.62
C LEU A 165 -6.37 6.99 -16.57
N ALA A 166 -7.21 7.01 -15.53
CA ALA A 166 -7.19 6.00 -14.47
C ALA A 166 -7.34 4.58 -15.01
N ARG A 167 -8.26 4.38 -15.96
CA ARG A 167 -8.48 3.08 -16.60
C ARG A 167 -7.33 2.65 -17.52
N ARG A 168 -6.73 3.59 -18.25
CA ARG A 168 -5.58 3.30 -19.13
C ARG A 168 -4.32 2.98 -18.34
N GLU A 169 -4.12 3.55 -17.16
CA GLU A 169 -2.92 3.35 -16.35
C GLU A 169 -3.05 2.19 -15.37
N ALA A 170 -4.26 1.72 -15.08
CA ALA A 170 -4.46 0.54 -14.26
C ALA A 170 -3.70 -0.66 -14.84
N THR A 171 -2.83 -1.25 -14.04
CA THR A 171 -1.95 -2.36 -14.43
C THR A 171 -2.26 -3.57 -13.57
N SER A 172 -2.15 -4.78 -14.13
CA SER A 172 -2.32 -6.01 -13.36
C SER A 172 -1.17 -6.21 -12.38
N TRP A 173 -1.42 -6.89 -11.27
CA TRP A 173 -0.36 -7.27 -10.34
C TRP A 173 0.77 -8.08 -11.00
N ARG A 174 0.42 -8.91 -11.97
CA ARG A 174 1.38 -9.68 -12.76
C ARG A 174 2.37 -8.78 -13.51
N ASP A 175 1.91 -7.63 -13.97
CA ASP A 175 2.69 -6.68 -14.78
C ASP A 175 3.32 -5.55 -13.94
N ARG A 176 3.30 -5.65 -12.58
CA ARG A 176 3.83 -4.61 -11.68
C ARG A 176 5.29 -4.25 -11.95
N GLY A 177 6.12 -5.26 -12.23
CA GLY A 177 7.54 -5.04 -12.56
C GLY A 177 7.73 -4.22 -13.84
N HIS A 178 6.89 -4.42 -14.84
CA HIS A 178 6.92 -3.62 -16.06
C HIS A 178 6.52 -2.16 -15.79
N LEU A 179 5.44 -1.95 -14.99
CA LEU A 179 5.03 -0.59 -14.62
C LEU A 179 6.11 0.13 -13.81
N VAL A 180 6.68 -0.51 -12.80
CA VAL A 180 7.79 0.05 -12.00
C VAL A 180 8.98 0.40 -12.90
N THR A 181 9.30 -0.44 -13.88
CA THR A 181 10.38 -0.20 -14.85
C THR A 181 10.10 1.08 -15.65
N ILE A 182 8.91 1.22 -16.22
CA ILE A 182 8.52 2.43 -16.97
C ILE A 182 8.69 3.68 -16.10
N GLU A 183 8.26 3.64 -14.86
CA GLU A 183 8.22 4.78 -13.94
C GLU A 183 9.61 5.16 -13.38
N ARG A 184 10.57 4.24 -13.35
CA ARG A 184 11.85 4.42 -12.65
C ARG A 184 13.09 4.27 -13.51
N ALA A 185 12.97 3.80 -14.75
CA ALA A 185 14.09 3.46 -15.61
C ALA A 185 15.14 4.59 -15.77
N THR A 186 14.70 5.83 -15.86
CA THR A 186 15.60 6.99 -16.01
C THR A 186 16.56 7.18 -14.82
N ASN A 187 16.19 6.66 -13.64
CA ASN A 187 16.98 6.80 -12.41
C ASN A 187 17.88 5.56 -12.17
N VAL A 188 17.60 4.43 -12.82
CA VAL A 188 18.30 3.16 -12.59
C VAL A 188 19.82 3.26 -12.87
N PRO A 189 20.28 3.84 -13.99
CA PRO A 189 21.71 3.92 -14.29
C PRO A 189 22.51 4.78 -13.30
N ALA A 190 21.86 5.76 -12.67
CA ALA A 190 22.49 6.67 -11.70
C ALA A 190 22.40 6.15 -10.25
N THR A 191 21.69 5.04 -10.02
CA THR A 191 21.41 4.51 -8.67
C THR A 191 22.17 3.22 -8.44
N LEU A 192 22.91 3.14 -7.33
CA LEU A 192 23.61 1.91 -6.94
C LEU A 192 22.62 0.77 -6.67
N ARG A 193 22.97 -0.45 -7.01
CA ARG A 193 22.08 -1.62 -6.94
C ARG A 193 21.44 -1.85 -5.55
N HIS A 194 22.20 -1.61 -4.49
CA HIS A 194 21.69 -1.78 -3.13
C HIS A 194 20.59 -0.76 -2.76
N ALA A 195 20.50 0.36 -3.48
CA ALA A 195 19.48 1.37 -3.30
C ALA A 195 18.25 1.19 -4.22
N TRP A 196 18.24 0.18 -5.10
CA TRP A 196 17.10 -0.11 -5.97
C TRP A 196 15.80 -0.43 -5.22
N PRO A 197 15.79 -1.15 -4.10
CA PRO A 197 14.58 -1.31 -3.31
C PRO A 197 13.95 0.04 -2.92
N TRP A 198 14.79 1.02 -2.55
CA TRP A 198 14.36 2.38 -2.22
C TRP A 198 13.90 3.17 -3.47
N LEU A 199 14.47 2.88 -4.63
CA LEU A 199 14.01 3.46 -5.89
C LEU A 199 12.62 2.94 -6.29
N ILE A 200 12.31 1.67 -5.99
CA ILE A 200 11.00 1.06 -6.26
C ILE A 200 9.93 1.67 -5.35
N CYS A 201 10.22 1.77 -4.05
CA CYS A 201 9.28 2.24 -3.07
C CYS A 201 9.99 3.06 -1.98
N ASN A 202 9.60 4.31 -1.86
CA ASN A 202 10.03 5.20 -0.79
C ASN A 202 8.87 6.16 -0.42
N PRO A 203 9.03 6.94 0.67
CA PRO A 203 7.96 7.80 1.19
C PRO A 203 7.37 8.81 0.22
N THR A 204 8.16 9.28 -0.72
CA THR A 204 7.76 10.32 -1.67
C THR A 204 7.44 9.79 -3.05
N ARG A 205 7.92 8.58 -3.37
CA ARG A 205 7.74 7.94 -4.67
C ARG A 205 7.50 6.45 -4.50
N TYR A 206 6.30 6.00 -4.79
CA TYR A 206 5.93 4.60 -4.81
C TYR A 206 4.97 4.34 -5.97
N VAL A 207 4.94 3.11 -6.41
CA VAL A 207 3.91 2.58 -7.30
C VAL A 207 2.82 2.02 -6.39
N GLU A 208 1.64 2.65 -6.45
CA GLU A 208 0.51 2.27 -5.59
C GLU A 208 -0.07 0.94 -6.02
N ALA A 209 -0.40 0.11 -5.05
CA ALA A 209 -1.20 -1.09 -5.26
C ALA A 209 -2.46 -1.01 -4.40
N VAL A 210 -3.60 -1.37 -4.98
CA VAL A 210 -4.88 -1.44 -4.27
C VAL A 210 -5.46 -2.83 -4.39
N VAL A 211 -5.97 -3.37 -3.28
CA VAL A 211 -6.49 -4.73 -3.21
C VAL A 211 -7.87 -4.77 -2.56
N THR A 212 -8.74 -5.65 -3.04
CA THR A 212 -10.07 -5.91 -2.46
C THR A 212 -10.53 -7.35 -2.71
N PRO A 213 -11.19 -8.02 -1.74
CA PRO A 213 -11.18 -7.67 -0.33
C PRO A 213 -9.76 -7.72 0.26
N GLY A 214 -9.57 -7.15 1.44
CA GLY A 214 -8.26 -7.18 2.10
C GLY A 214 -7.73 -8.60 2.29
N PRO A 215 -6.41 -8.79 2.27
CA PRO A 215 -5.78 -10.09 2.48
C PRO A 215 -6.02 -10.62 3.90
N PRO A 216 -6.05 -11.96 4.11
CA PRO A 216 -6.05 -12.53 5.46
C PRO A 216 -4.83 -12.08 6.25
N LEU A 217 -4.98 -11.85 7.55
CA LEU A 217 -3.85 -11.50 8.41
C LEU A 217 -2.79 -12.62 8.43
N ALA A 218 -3.23 -13.88 8.42
CA ALA A 218 -2.36 -15.04 8.32
C ALA A 218 -1.53 -15.13 7.02
N ALA A 219 -1.80 -14.27 6.04
CA ALA A 219 -1.02 -14.17 4.80
C ALA A 219 0.06 -13.08 4.85
N VAL A 220 0.27 -12.46 6.00
CA VAL A 220 1.37 -11.53 6.23
C VAL A 220 2.65 -12.32 6.48
N ASP A 221 3.56 -12.27 5.52
CA ASP A 221 4.83 -13.00 5.57
C ASP A 221 5.86 -12.31 6.48
N ALA A 222 5.78 -10.98 6.58
CA ALA A 222 6.69 -10.19 7.39
C ALA A 222 6.03 -8.87 7.84
N VAL A 223 6.43 -8.44 9.02
CA VAL A 223 6.15 -7.10 9.52
C VAL A 223 7.46 -6.36 9.70
N ARG A 224 7.55 -5.18 9.10
CA ARG A 224 8.69 -4.31 9.27
C ARG A 224 8.28 -3.14 10.15
N VAL A 225 9.12 -2.85 11.12
CA VAL A 225 8.93 -1.75 12.07
C VAL A 225 10.10 -0.78 11.90
N GLY A 226 9.83 0.52 11.90
CA GLY A 226 10.88 1.53 11.79
C GLY A 226 11.86 1.48 12.96
N GLU A 227 13.15 1.62 12.69
CA GLU A 227 14.22 1.53 13.71
C GLU A 227 14.01 2.54 14.84
N ALA A 228 13.75 3.80 14.51
CA ALA A 228 13.46 4.85 15.50
C ALA A 228 12.25 4.53 16.41
N TYR A 229 11.29 3.78 15.89
CA TYR A 229 10.14 3.32 16.67
C TYR A 229 10.53 2.18 17.62
N LEU A 230 11.39 1.25 17.17
CA LEU A 230 11.93 0.18 18.01
C LEU A 230 12.84 0.74 19.10
N GLU A 231 13.68 1.73 18.81
CA GLU A 231 14.51 2.44 19.80
C GLU A 231 13.64 3.08 20.88
N ARG A 232 12.62 3.84 20.49
CA ARG A 232 11.67 4.43 21.43
C ARG A 232 10.99 3.38 22.32
N LEU A 233 10.59 2.24 21.77
CA LEU A 233 9.99 1.15 22.56
C LEU A 233 10.99 0.52 23.50
N ALA A 234 12.25 0.35 23.09
CA ALA A 234 13.32 -0.14 23.95
C ALA A 234 13.57 0.82 25.12
N ASP A 235 13.63 2.12 24.86
CA ASP A 235 13.80 3.17 25.89
C ASP A 235 12.64 3.16 26.89
N LEU A 236 11.40 3.06 26.42
CA LEU A 236 10.21 2.95 27.28
C LEU A 236 10.23 1.67 28.14
N THR A 237 10.70 0.57 27.57
CA THR A 237 10.81 -0.71 28.28
C THR A 237 11.94 -0.67 29.32
N LEU A 238 13.07 -0.06 29.01
CA LEU A 238 14.22 0.09 29.90
C LEU A 238 14.00 1.11 31.01
N ALA A 239 13.20 2.16 30.75
CA ALA A 239 12.85 3.16 31.78
C ALA A 239 12.06 2.56 32.95
N GLY A 240 11.58 1.31 32.80
CA GLY A 240 11.02 0.51 33.92
C GLY A 240 9.83 1.14 34.62
N SER A 241 9.27 2.19 34.05
CA SER A 241 8.16 2.88 34.69
C SER A 241 6.84 2.42 34.04
N GLU A 242 6.08 1.63 34.80
CA GLU A 242 4.65 1.41 34.50
C GLU A 242 3.95 2.73 34.19
N ALA A 243 4.37 3.83 34.79
CA ALA A 243 3.88 5.19 34.53
C ALA A 243 4.17 5.72 33.10
N ALA A 244 5.23 5.27 32.43
CA ALA A 244 5.51 5.66 31.04
C ALA A 244 4.68 4.86 30.03
N LEU A 245 4.17 3.69 30.42
CA LEU A 245 3.30 2.84 29.61
C LEU A 245 1.80 3.13 29.85
N ASP A 246 1.49 4.06 30.74
CA ASP A 246 0.13 4.43 31.11
C ASP A 246 -0.63 5.22 30.03
N SER A 247 0.03 5.60 28.94
CA SER A 247 -0.72 6.08 27.80
C SER A 247 -1.38 4.89 27.09
N ALA A 248 -2.69 4.92 26.94
CA ALA A 248 -3.45 3.88 26.21
C ALA A 248 -2.91 3.65 24.77
N THR A 249 -2.19 4.61 24.25
CA THR A 249 -1.53 4.55 22.93
C THR A 249 -0.29 3.66 22.97
N GLU A 250 0.57 3.80 23.99
CA GLU A 250 1.80 3.01 24.15
C GLU A 250 1.50 1.55 24.45
N GLN A 251 0.50 1.28 25.27
CA GLN A 251 0.05 -0.08 25.52
C GLN A 251 -0.52 -0.74 24.26
N ARG A 252 -1.28 -0.02 23.43
CA ARG A 252 -1.76 -0.54 22.14
C ARG A 252 -0.60 -0.85 21.20
N GLU A 253 0.43 -0.03 21.17
CA GLU A 253 1.61 -0.23 20.34
C GLU A 253 2.37 -1.49 20.74
N LEU A 254 2.55 -1.74 22.05
CA LEU A 254 3.17 -2.97 22.56
C LEU A 254 2.34 -4.21 22.23
N ASN A 255 1.03 -4.16 22.46
CA ASN A 255 0.13 -5.26 22.12
C ASN A 255 0.14 -5.57 20.62
N ALA A 256 0.19 -4.53 19.77
CA ALA A 256 0.29 -4.70 18.34
C ALA A 256 1.57 -5.43 17.91
N ILE A 257 2.71 -5.10 18.53
CA ILE A 257 3.98 -5.81 18.28
C ILE A 257 3.89 -7.28 18.69
N GLU A 258 3.31 -7.57 19.85
CA GLU A 258 3.11 -8.95 20.30
C GLU A 258 2.19 -9.74 19.38
N THR A 259 1.11 -9.13 18.90
CA THR A 259 0.17 -9.74 17.94
C THR A 259 0.86 -10.09 16.63
N VAL A 260 1.75 -9.24 16.15
CA VAL A 260 2.42 -9.46 14.86
C VAL A 260 3.61 -10.43 14.97
N ARG A 261 4.10 -10.71 16.18
CA ARG A 261 5.17 -11.69 16.44
C ARG A 261 4.65 -13.13 16.59
N ARG A 262 3.37 -13.32 16.78
CA ARG A 262 2.70 -14.63 16.88
C ARG A 262 2.37 -15.17 15.48
#